data_1c266cc3267285e67b469f1f54c63fbe
#
_entry.id   1c266cc3267285e67b469f1f54c63fbe
#
_cell.length_a   1.000
_cell.length_b   1.000
_cell.length_c   1.000
_cell.angle_alpha   90.00
_cell.angle_beta   90.00
_cell.angle_gamma   90.00
#
_symmetry.space_group_name_H-M   'P 1'
#
loop_
_entity.id
_entity.type
_entity.pdbx_description
1 polymer ?
#
loop_
_entity_poly.entity_id
_entity_poly.type
_entity_poly.pdbx_seq_one_letter_code
_entity_poly.pdbx_strand_id
1 'polypeptide(L)'
;ESAISEIMKKIIREQESKIITPIDDKMFFSLLIFYSLQLFRTKKMMSKALEKIEGFILNRGDEEIVLDDSQKKTLLKCMLYITSFQFALRIEKECFAIKIYKNHTKINYITSDSPAIFYNDDSVAAMPLSPRLFVQFSLNKKIKEILPARIGFETIDIYNTEKIKRINKLIHDFSDDFLFAKKNVDLNFDF
;
A
#
# COMPACT_ATOMS: atom_id res chain seq x y z
N GLU A 1 4.91 14.72 -2.22
CA GLU A 1 5.74 13.48 -2.22
C GLU A 1 6.89 13.53 -1.22
N SER A 2 7.62 14.66 -1.09
CA SER A 2 8.77 14.75 -0.17
C SER A 2 8.40 14.49 1.30
N ALA A 3 7.29 15.07 1.78
CA ALA A 3 6.86 14.91 3.18
C ALA A 3 6.48 13.45 3.53
N ILE A 4 5.77 12.76 2.62
CA ILE A 4 5.43 11.34 2.80
C ILE A 4 6.71 10.50 2.78
N SER A 5 7.65 10.78 1.87
CA SER A 5 8.93 10.07 1.78
C SER A 5 9.74 10.22 3.07
N GLU A 6 9.81 11.40 3.67
CA GLU A 6 10.52 11.62 4.94
C GLU A 6 9.87 10.87 6.11
N ILE A 7 8.54 10.87 6.18
CA ILE A 7 7.80 10.10 7.19
C ILE A 7 8.04 8.60 7.02
N MET A 8 8.02 8.10 5.78
CA MET A 8 8.31 6.69 5.49
C MET A 8 9.74 6.30 5.88
N LYS A 9 10.73 7.14 5.55
CA LYS A 9 12.12 6.92 6.00
C LYS A 9 12.24 6.89 7.52
N LYS A 10 11.51 7.77 8.21
CA LYS A 10 11.48 7.79 9.68
C LYS A 10 10.88 6.49 10.23
N ILE A 11 9.71 6.06 9.73
CA ILE A 11 9.06 4.80 10.14
C ILE A 11 10.03 3.62 9.94
N ILE A 12 10.66 3.52 8.77
CA ILE A 12 11.58 2.42 8.47
C ILE A 12 12.77 2.42 9.45
N ARG A 13 13.41 3.56 9.65
CA ARG A 13 14.57 3.67 10.57
C ARG A 13 14.22 3.33 12.02
N GLU A 14 13.09 3.84 12.52
CA GLU A 14 12.64 3.59 13.88
C GLU A 14 12.23 2.13 14.09
N GLN A 15 11.56 1.53 13.10
CA GLN A 15 11.14 0.14 13.19
C GLN A 15 12.29 -0.85 12.94
N GLU A 16 13.29 -0.51 12.17
CA GLU A 16 14.52 -1.33 12.00
C GLU A 16 15.44 -1.22 13.21
N SER A 17 15.38 -0.11 13.96
CA SER A 17 16.08 0.04 15.24
C SER A 17 15.41 -0.83 16.34
N LYS A 18 16.09 -1.00 17.48
CA LYS A 18 15.50 -1.67 18.65
C LYS A 18 14.50 -0.80 19.42
N ILE A 19 14.33 0.46 19.01
CA ILE A 19 13.43 1.42 19.66
C ILE A 19 12.06 1.24 19.04
N ILE A 20 11.12 0.74 19.81
CA ILE A 20 9.72 0.62 19.40
C ILE A 20 9.08 1.99 19.68
N THR A 21 9.02 2.84 18.68
CA THR A 21 8.25 4.08 18.77
C THR A 21 6.83 3.81 18.29
N PRO A 22 5.80 4.10 19.10
CA PRO A 22 4.42 4.02 18.63
C PRO A 22 4.22 4.89 17.40
N ILE A 23 3.51 4.39 16.41
CA ILE A 23 3.12 5.19 15.25
C ILE A 23 2.03 6.17 15.72
N ASP A 24 2.34 7.47 15.69
CA ASP A 24 1.37 8.52 15.96
C ASP A 24 0.33 8.64 14.83
N ASP A 25 -0.73 9.40 15.06
CA ASP A 25 -1.83 9.56 14.10
C ASP A 25 -1.38 10.13 12.76
N LYS A 26 -0.43 11.06 12.77
CA LYS A 26 0.12 11.67 11.56
C LYS A 26 0.93 10.65 10.75
N MET A 27 1.77 9.88 11.43
CA MET A 27 2.56 8.81 10.80
C MET A 27 1.65 7.72 10.25
N PHE A 28 0.62 7.32 11.01
CA PHE A 28 -0.36 6.34 10.56
C PHE A 28 -1.09 6.81 9.30
N PHE A 29 -1.68 8.00 9.32
CA PHE A 29 -2.38 8.52 8.15
C PHE A 29 -1.47 8.67 6.93
N SER A 30 -0.22 9.11 7.13
CA SER A 30 0.76 9.19 6.06
C SER A 30 1.10 7.82 5.48
N LEU A 31 1.19 6.79 6.32
CA LEU A 31 1.39 5.40 5.90
C LEU A 31 0.20 4.90 5.07
N LEU A 32 -1.04 5.24 5.46
CA LEU A 32 -2.24 4.89 4.70
C LEU A 32 -2.30 5.59 3.34
N ILE A 33 -1.95 6.88 3.29
CA ILE A 33 -1.86 7.61 2.01
C ILE A 33 -0.79 6.96 1.12
N PHE A 34 0.39 6.66 1.67
CA PHE A 34 1.45 6.00 0.92
C PHE A 34 1.00 4.64 0.39
N TYR A 35 0.38 3.79 1.22
CA TYR A 35 -0.19 2.52 0.82
C TYR A 35 -1.18 2.68 -0.33
N SER A 36 -2.14 3.60 -0.18
CA SER A 36 -3.18 3.85 -1.18
C SER A 36 -2.61 4.34 -2.51
N LEU A 37 -1.61 5.23 -2.47
CA LEU A 37 -0.89 5.66 -3.67
C LEU A 37 -0.16 4.50 -4.36
N GLN A 38 0.45 3.58 -3.60
CA GLN A 38 1.09 2.38 -4.17
C GLN A 38 0.06 1.45 -4.84
N LEU A 39 -1.14 1.30 -4.24
CA LEU A 39 -2.21 0.47 -4.77
C LEU A 39 -2.77 0.99 -6.11
N PHE A 40 -2.99 2.31 -6.21
CA PHE A 40 -3.64 2.91 -7.38
C PHE A 40 -2.70 3.34 -8.50
N ARG A 41 -1.39 3.46 -8.25
CA ARG A 41 -0.41 3.87 -9.28
C ARG A 41 0.06 2.73 -10.19
N THR A 42 -0.47 1.52 -10.03
CA THR A 42 -0.07 0.36 -10.83
C THR A 42 -0.47 0.56 -12.29
N LYS A 43 0.29 -0.03 -13.21
CA LYS A 43 0.04 0.02 -14.67
C LYS A 43 -1.39 -0.41 -15.01
N LYS A 44 -1.85 -1.50 -14.39
CA LYS A 44 -3.20 -2.04 -14.55
C LYS A 44 -4.30 -1.06 -14.11
N MET A 45 -4.12 -0.40 -12.97
CA MET A 45 -5.08 0.61 -12.50
C MET A 45 -5.06 1.87 -13.37
N MET A 46 -3.87 2.28 -13.81
CA MET A 46 -3.69 3.40 -14.74
C MET A 46 -4.38 3.14 -16.08
N SER A 47 -4.20 1.96 -16.69
CA SER A 47 -4.86 1.59 -17.95
C SER A 47 -6.38 1.59 -17.81
N LYS A 48 -6.92 0.96 -16.76
CA LYS A 48 -8.38 0.98 -16.50
C LYS A 48 -8.95 2.39 -16.29
N ALA A 49 -8.18 3.28 -15.67
CA ALA A 49 -8.61 4.65 -15.47
C ALA A 49 -8.56 5.45 -16.79
N LEU A 50 -7.55 5.21 -17.63
CA LEU A 50 -7.46 5.82 -18.98
C LEU A 50 -8.62 5.40 -19.87
N GLU A 51 -8.97 4.11 -19.93
CA GLU A 51 -10.10 3.61 -20.69
C GLU A 51 -11.40 4.34 -20.32
N LYS A 52 -11.61 4.67 -19.04
CA LYS A 52 -12.76 5.43 -18.58
C LYS A 52 -12.70 6.91 -18.99
N ILE A 53 -11.51 7.48 -19.15
CA ILE A 53 -11.32 8.88 -19.52
C ILE A 53 -11.39 9.06 -21.05
N GLU A 54 -11.04 8.05 -21.85
CA GLU A 54 -11.06 8.14 -23.32
C GLU A 54 -12.43 8.47 -23.89
N GLY A 55 -13.53 8.01 -23.23
CA GLY A 55 -14.91 8.35 -23.60
C GLY A 55 -15.51 9.53 -22.84
N PHE A 56 -14.69 10.26 -22.05
CA PHE A 56 -15.20 11.30 -21.17
C PHE A 56 -15.33 12.63 -21.92
N ILE A 57 -16.57 13.10 -22.10
CA ILE A 57 -16.91 14.40 -22.65
C ILE A 57 -17.34 15.31 -21.51
N LEU A 58 -16.65 16.44 -21.35
CA LEU A 58 -17.07 17.47 -20.41
C LEU A 58 -18.11 18.37 -21.09
N ASN A 59 -19.30 18.46 -20.52
CA ASN A 59 -20.33 19.41 -20.96
C ASN A 59 -20.23 20.69 -20.13
N ARG A 60 -20.03 21.81 -20.81
CA ARG A 60 -20.10 23.14 -20.23
C ARG A 60 -21.27 23.89 -20.85
N GLY A 61 -22.44 23.78 -20.25
CA GLY A 61 -23.69 24.25 -20.91
C GLY A 61 -23.98 23.42 -22.18
N ASP A 62 -24.12 24.06 -23.31
CA ASP A 62 -24.38 23.44 -24.64
C ASP A 62 -23.08 23.06 -25.39
N GLU A 63 -21.90 23.33 -24.80
CA GLU A 63 -20.61 23.04 -25.43
C GLU A 63 -20.05 21.71 -24.94
N GLU A 64 -19.69 20.83 -25.88
CA GLU A 64 -18.92 19.62 -25.63
C GLU A 64 -17.42 19.95 -25.65
N ILE A 65 -16.74 19.72 -24.54
CA ILE A 65 -15.29 19.89 -24.42
C ILE A 65 -14.62 18.53 -24.55
N VAL A 66 -13.91 18.31 -25.65
CA VAL A 66 -13.06 17.14 -25.86
C VAL A 66 -11.68 17.42 -25.27
N LEU A 67 -11.24 16.60 -24.32
CA LEU A 67 -9.94 16.76 -23.69
C LEU A 67 -8.81 16.33 -24.63
N ASP A 68 -7.76 17.15 -24.71
CA ASP A 68 -6.50 16.73 -25.33
C ASP A 68 -5.71 15.73 -24.45
N ASP A 69 -4.65 15.14 -24.99
CA ASP A 69 -3.86 14.10 -24.28
C ASP A 69 -3.17 14.65 -23.01
N SER A 70 -2.79 15.92 -22.97
CA SER A 70 -2.19 16.54 -21.80
C SER A 70 -3.22 16.73 -20.69
N GLN A 71 -4.41 17.18 -21.07
CA GLN A 71 -5.54 17.35 -20.15
C GLN A 71 -6.03 16.01 -19.61
N LYS A 72 -6.11 14.95 -20.45
CA LYS A 72 -6.43 13.58 -20.02
C LYS A 72 -5.42 13.06 -19.01
N LYS A 73 -4.12 13.23 -19.24
CA LYS A 73 -3.06 12.84 -18.30
C LYS A 73 -3.15 13.60 -16.99
N THR A 74 -3.48 14.87 -17.02
CA THR A 74 -3.65 15.70 -15.82
C THR A 74 -4.88 15.24 -15.03
N LEU A 75 -6.01 15.05 -15.70
CA LEU A 75 -7.23 14.52 -15.09
C LEU A 75 -7.00 13.16 -14.44
N LEU A 76 -6.30 12.25 -15.14
CA LEU A 76 -5.94 10.94 -14.62
C LEU A 76 -5.15 11.06 -13.30
N LYS A 77 -4.11 11.90 -13.26
CA LYS A 77 -3.33 12.13 -12.04
C LYS A 77 -4.22 12.65 -10.91
N CYS A 78 -5.06 13.64 -11.16
CA CYS A 78 -5.98 14.18 -10.17
C CYS A 78 -6.93 13.08 -9.63
N MET A 79 -7.53 12.28 -10.51
CA MET A 79 -8.42 11.18 -10.13
C MET A 79 -7.70 10.15 -9.27
N LEU A 80 -6.46 9.76 -9.61
CA LEU A 80 -5.68 8.82 -8.83
C LEU A 80 -5.36 9.35 -7.43
N TYR A 81 -4.99 10.63 -7.31
CA TYR A 81 -4.75 11.24 -6.00
C TYR A 81 -6.02 11.31 -5.15
N ILE A 82 -7.14 11.75 -5.73
CA ILE A 82 -8.44 11.81 -5.03
C ILE A 82 -8.87 10.42 -4.58
N THR A 83 -8.80 9.42 -5.47
CA THR A 83 -9.17 8.04 -5.15
C THR A 83 -8.27 7.45 -4.07
N SER A 84 -6.95 7.70 -4.15
CA SER A 84 -6.01 7.24 -3.12
C SER A 84 -6.31 7.86 -1.76
N PHE A 85 -6.63 9.14 -1.72
CA PHE A 85 -6.97 9.83 -0.48
C PHE A 85 -8.29 9.31 0.11
N GLN A 86 -9.32 9.16 -0.70
CA GLN A 86 -10.61 8.59 -0.27
C GLN A 86 -10.45 7.16 0.25
N PHE A 87 -9.61 6.36 -0.39
CA PHE A 87 -9.33 5.00 0.03
C PHE A 87 -8.54 4.96 1.35
N ALA A 88 -7.56 5.87 1.54
CA ALA A 88 -6.86 6.01 2.81
C ALA A 88 -7.83 6.35 3.97
N LEU A 89 -8.77 7.27 3.74
CA LEU A 89 -9.82 7.60 4.72
C LEU A 89 -10.74 6.40 5.00
N ARG A 90 -11.05 5.58 3.98
CA ARG A 90 -11.82 4.35 4.17
C ARG A 90 -11.06 3.38 5.05
N ILE A 91 -9.79 3.11 4.74
CA ILE A 91 -8.96 2.21 5.56
C ILE A 91 -8.85 2.73 7.00
N GLU A 92 -8.66 4.03 7.20
CA GLU A 92 -8.59 4.63 8.54
C GLU A 92 -9.85 4.31 9.36
N LYS A 93 -11.02 4.43 8.75
CA LYS A 93 -12.31 4.15 9.40
C LYS A 93 -12.52 2.66 9.72
N GLU A 94 -11.96 1.77 8.93
CA GLU A 94 -12.16 0.32 9.05
C GLU A 94 -11.00 -0.38 9.77
N CYS A 95 -9.82 0.26 9.85
CA CYS A 95 -8.62 -0.32 10.45
C CYS A 95 -8.74 -0.38 11.99
N PHE A 96 -8.71 -1.59 12.52
CA PHE A 96 -8.72 -1.81 13.97
C PHE A 96 -7.36 -2.29 14.52
N ALA A 97 -6.45 -2.79 13.67
CA ALA A 97 -5.12 -3.22 14.08
C ALA A 97 -4.08 -3.00 12.97
N ILE A 98 -2.88 -2.63 13.40
CA ILE A 98 -1.70 -2.49 12.54
C ILE A 98 -0.64 -3.44 13.06
N LYS A 99 -0.08 -4.25 12.16
CA LYS A 99 1.02 -5.16 12.46
C LYS A 99 2.22 -4.83 11.58
N ILE A 100 3.37 -4.65 12.20
CA ILE A 100 4.64 -4.55 11.49
C ILE A 100 5.42 -5.83 11.73
N TYR A 101 5.69 -6.56 10.66
CA TYR A 101 6.47 -7.78 10.69
C TYR A 101 7.93 -7.45 10.43
N LYS A 102 8.77 -7.70 11.43
CA LYS A 102 10.20 -7.47 11.42
C LYS A 102 10.93 -8.77 11.07
N ASN A 103 11.61 -8.77 9.96
CA ASN A 103 12.25 -9.96 9.40
C ASN A 103 13.69 -10.11 9.90
N HIS A 104 13.96 -11.14 10.68
CA HIS A 104 15.29 -11.52 11.18
C HIS A 104 15.90 -12.72 10.41
N THR A 105 15.26 -13.19 9.35
CA THR A 105 15.75 -14.32 8.55
C THR A 105 16.84 -13.89 7.55
N LYS A 106 17.43 -14.86 6.86
CA LYS A 106 18.41 -14.61 5.77
C LYS A 106 17.75 -14.18 4.47
N ILE A 107 16.45 -14.51 4.27
CA ILE A 107 15.66 -14.13 3.09
C ILE A 107 15.03 -12.76 3.36
N ASN A 108 15.10 -11.86 2.38
CA ASN A 108 14.45 -10.53 2.49
C ASN A 108 13.01 -10.56 1.98
N TYR A 109 12.21 -9.58 2.38
CA TYR A 109 11.00 -9.27 1.65
C TYR A 109 11.36 -8.75 0.25
N ILE A 110 10.59 -9.17 -0.73
CA ILE A 110 10.63 -8.62 -2.09
C ILE A 110 9.62 -7.48 -2.21
N THR A 111 9.71 -6.75 -3.30
CA THR A 111 8.67 -5.81 -3.71
C THR A 111 8.36 -6.00 -5.20
N SER A 112 7.35 -5.35 -5.70
CA SER A 112 6.92 -5.45 -7.09
C SER A 112 6.50 -4.09 -7.64
N ASP A 113 6.13 -4.04 -8.89
CA ASP A 113 5.49 -2.90 -9.53
C ASP A 113 4.07 -2.64 -8.97
N SER A 114 3.48 -3.66 -8.31
CA SER A 114 2.23 -3.58 -7.56
C SER A 114 2.46 -3.98 -6.09
N PRO A 115 3.20 -3.18 -5.29
CA PRO A 115 3.66 -3.59 -3.96
C PRO A 115 2.56 -3.61 -2.90
N ALA A 116 1.48 -2.87 -3.11
CA ALA A 116 0.35 -2.81 -2.19
C ALA A 116 -0.64 -3.93 -2.49
N ILE A 117 -0.95 -4.72 -1.48
CA ILE A 117 -1.80 -5.90 -1.57
C ILE A 117 -3.08 -5.65 -0.77
N PHE A 118 -4.21 -6.01 -1.37
CA PHE A 118 -5.52 -5.95 -0.73
C PHE A 118 -6.20 -7.31 -0.94
N TYR A 119 -6.40 -8.09 0.12
CA TYR A 119 -6.79 -9.48 0.04
C TYR A 119 -7.66 -9.93 1.22
N ASN A 120 -8.05 -11.21 1.23
CA ASN A 120 -8.88 -11.84 2.25
C ASN A 120 -10.24 -11.13 2.41
N ASP A 121 -11.00 -11.11 1.31
CA ASP A 121 -12.32 -10.46 1.21
C ASP A 121 -12.30 -9.01 1.71
N ASP A 122 -11.28 -8.27 1.28
CA ASP A 122 -11.07 -6.87 1.62
C ASP A 122 -10.84 -6.59 3.13
N SER A 123 -10.49 -7.62 3.91
CA SER A 123 -10.22 -7.46 5.33
C SER A 123 -8.76 -7.22 5.68
N VAL A 124 -7.85 -7.34 4.71
CA VAL A 124 -6.41 -7.15 4.90
C VAL A 124 -5.80 -6.30 3.81
N ALA A 125 -5.20 -5.19 4.22
CA ALA A 125 -4.35 -4.35 3.38
C ALA A 125 -2.90 -4.52 3.84
N ALA A 126 -1.95 -4.72 2.92
CA ALA A 126 -0.57 -4.99 3.31
C ALA A 126 0.44 -4.56 2.23
N MET A 127 1.68 -4.28 2.63
CA MET A 127 2.79 -4.02 1.70
C MET A 127 4.16 -4.17 2.37
N PRO A 128 5.23 -4.49 1.61
CA PRO A 128 6.60 -4.38 2.08
C PRO A 128 6.99 -2.89 2.20
N LEU A 129 7.59 -2.53 3.33
CA LEU A 129 8.15 -1.19 3.57
C LEU A 129 9.65 -1.13 3.27
N SER A 130 10.34 -2.24 3.55
CA SER A 130 11.76 -2.43 3.29
C SER A 130 12.07 -3.92 3.17
N PRO A 131 13.30 -4.33 2.79
CA PRO A 131 13.68 -5.75 2.81
C PRO A 131 13.52 -6.43 4.18
N ARG A 132 13.36 -5.65 5.26
CA ARG A 132 13.24 -6.15 6.62
C ARG A 132 11.89 -5.89 7.27
N LEU A 133 11.05 -5.08 6.66
CA LEU A 133 9.77 -4.67 7.23
C LEU A 133 8.61 -4.91 6.27
N PHE A 134 7.54 -5.46 6.80
CA PHE A 134 6.26 -5.65 6.09
C PHE A 134 5.14 -5.14 6.99
N VAL A 135 4.27 -4.29 6.48
CA VAL A 135 3.13 -3.76 7.22
C VAL A 135 1.84 -4.43 6.78
N GLN A 136 0.97 -4.67 7.75
CA GLN A 136 -0.38 -5.19 7.54
C GLN A 136 -1.38 -4.35 8.32
N PHE A 137 -2.46 -3.95 7.67
CA PHE A 137 -3.64 -3.33 8.26
C PHE A 137 -4.76 -4.36 8.29
N SER A 138 -5.33 -4.60 9.45
CA SER A 138 -6.50 -5.46 9.62
C SER A 138 -7.76 -4.61 9.64
N LEU A 139 -8.69 -4.89 8.74
CA LEU A 139 -9.86 -4.06 8.48
C LEU A 139 -11.12 -4.82 8.91
N ASN A 140 -11.95 -4.16 9.70
CA ASN A 140 -13.29 -4.65 10.02
C ASN A 140 -14.13 -3.50 10.58
N LYS A 141 -15.07 -3.02 9.79
CA LYS A 141 -15.93 -1.91 10.15
C LYS A 141 -16.69 -2.13 11.46
N LYS A 142 -17.26 -3.32 11.65
CA LYS A 142 -18.03 -3.66 12.88
C LYS A 142 -17.15 -3.65 14.13
N ILE A 143 -15.94 -4.22 14.04
CA ILE A 143 -15.00 -4.21 15.15
C ILE A 143 -14.58 -2.76 15.47
N LYS A 144 -14.33 -1.95 14.47
CA LYS A 144 -13.92 -0.56 14.63
C LYS A 144 -15.01 0.31 15.25
N GLU A 145 -16.27 0.06 14.92
CA GLU A 145 -17.42 0.75 15.53
C GLU A 145 -17.57 0.42 17.03
N ILE A 146 -17.31 -0.83 17.42
CA ILE A 146 -17.34 -1.28 18.82
C ILE A 146 -16.15 -0.75 19.60
N LEU A 147 -14.98 -0.69 18.95
CA LEU A 147 -13.70 -0.31 19.55
C LEU A 147 -13.14 0.90 18.79
N PRO A 148 -13.65 2.10 19.05
CA PRO A 148 -13.27 3.30 18.31
C PRO A 148 -11.80 3.70 18.51
N ALA A 149 -11.20 3.35 19.67
CA ALA A 149 -9.77 3.53 19.88
C ALA A 149 -8.98 2.57 18.99
N ARG A 150 -7.85 3.00 18.43
CA ARG A 150 -6.95 2.11 17.71
C ARG A 150 -6.47 1.01 18.64
N ILE A 151 -6.83 -0.21 18.31
CA ILE A 151 -6.32 -1.36 19.03
C ILE A 151 -5.01 -1.75 18.37
N GLY A 152 -3.94 -1.49 19.07
CA GLY A 152 -2.70 -2.18 18.90
C GLY A 152 -1.93 -1.90 17.60
N PHE A 153 -0.96 -1.07 17.74
CA PHE A 153 0.25 -1.15 16.97
C PHE A 153 1.08 -2.31 17.54
N GLU A 154 1.26 -3.36 16.75
CA GLU A 154 2.01 -4.54 17.14
C GLU A 154 3.22 -4.73 16.23
N THR A 155 4.40 -4.87 16.81
CA THR A 155 5.60 -5.31 16.07
C THR A 155 5.82 -6.79 16.35
N ILE A 156 5.92 -7.58 15.28
CA ILE A 156 6.06 -9.03 15.33
C ILE A 156 7.41 -9.40 14.71
N ASP A 157 8.29 -9.98 15.53
CA ASP A 157 9.57 -10.49 15.05
C ASP A 157 9.38 -11.86 14.35
N ILE A 158 9.91 -11.96 13.10
CA ILE A 158 9.84 -13.19 12.31
C ILE A 158 11.23 -13.79 12.17
N TYR A 159 11.39 -15.01 12.68
CA TYR A 159 12.58 -15.84 12.54
C TYR A 159 12.33 -17.06 11.63
N ASN A 160 11.09 -17.27 11.19
CA ASN A 160 10.71 -18.38 10.34
C ASN A 160 10.82 -18.01 8.86
N THR A 161 11.75 -18.64 8.16
CA THR A 161 12.01 -18.42 6.72
C THR A 161 10.79 -18.76 5.85
N GLU A 162 10.03 -19.81 6.19
CA GLU A 162 8.86 -20.20 5.41
C GLU A 162 7.75 -19.15 5.46
N LYS A 163 7.63 -18.44 6.58
CA LYS A 163 6.69 -17.31 6.67
C LYS A 163 7.08 -16.17 5.72
N ILE A 164 8.37 -15.89 5.58
CA ILE A 164 8.86 -14.87 4.63
C ILE A 164 8.60 -15.32 3.19
N LYS A 165 8.89 -16.58 2.85
CA LYS A 165 8.62 -17.12 1.51
C LYS A 165 7.13 -17.02 1.14
N ARG A 166 6.23 -17.35 2.08
CA ARG A 166 4.77 -17.21 1.86
C ARG A 166 4.35 -15.77 1.59
N ILE A 167 4.91 -14.81 2.34
CA ILE A 167 4.66 -13.39 2.10
C ILE A 167 5.22 -12.97 0.74
N ASN A 168 6.44 -13.39 0.40
CA ASN A 168 7.04 -13.10 -0.90
C ASN A 168 6.22 -13.71 -2.05
N LYS A 169 5.72 -14.95 -1.89
CA LYS A 169 4.82 -15.56 -2.87
C LYS A 169 3.54 -14.73 -3.05
N LEU A 170 2.96 -14.26 -1.95
CA LEU A 170 1.78 -13.39 -2.02
C LEU A 170 2.09 -12.11 -2.82
N ILE A 171 3.24 -11.46 -2.57
CA ILE A 171 3.67 -10.27 -3.33
C ILE A 171 3.85 -10.63 -4.83
N HIS A 172 4.45 -11.78 -5.12
CA HIS A 172 4.59 -12.28 -6.49
C HIS A 172 3.23 -12.45 -7.18
N ASP A 173 2.28 -13.11 -6.52
CA ASP A 173 0.96 -13.43 -7.10
C ASP A 173 0.11 -12.16 -7.36
N PHE A 174 0.43 -11.05 -6.70
CA PHE A 174 -0.19 -9.74 -6.91
C PHE A 174 0.63 -8.79 -7.80
N SER A 175 1.83 -9.18 -8.24
CA SER A 175 2.63 -8.37 -9.16
C SER A 175 2.00 -8.35 -10.57
N ASP A 176 2.18 -7.23 -11.28
CA ASP A 176 1.74 -7.12 -12.67
C ASP A 176 2.83 -7.65 -13.63
N ASP A 177 3.99 -6.98 -13.70
CA ASP A 177 5.05 -7.31 -14.66
C ASP A 177 6.42 -7.58 -14.00
N PHE A 178 6.72 -6.97 -12.85
CA PHE A 178 8.09 -6.95 -12.29
C PHE A 178 8.16 -7.26 -10.80
N LEU A 179 9.21 -8.01 -10.45
CA LEU A 179 9.63 -8.26 -9.07
C LEU A 179 10.99 -7.63 -8.81
N PHE A 180 11.15 -7.06 -7.62
CA PHE A 180 12.40 -6.47 -7.17
C PHE A 180 12.84 -7.15 -5.87
N ALA A 181 14.04 -7.72 -5.89
CA ALA A 181 14.64 -8.38 -4.75
C ALA A 181 16.07 -7.89 -4.51
N LYS A 182 16.50 -7.90 -3.25
CA LYS A 182 17.87 -7.54 -2.89
C LYS A 182 18.87 -8.62 -3.33
N LYS A 183 18.43 -9.90 -3.37
CA LYS A 183 19.23 -11.07 -3.73
C LYS A 183 18.39 -12.06 -4.51
N ASN A 184 19.00 -12.83 -5.42
CA ASN A 184 18.30 -13.87 -6.19
C ASN A 184 17.62 -14.93 -5.30
N VAL A 185 18.22 -15.27 -4.16
CA VAL A 185 17.63 -16.23 -3.21
C VAL A 185 16.29 -15.75 -2.62
N ASP A 186 16.03 -14.44 -2.63
CA ASP A 186 14.77 -13.87 -2.14
C ASP A 186 13.59 -14.17 -3.10
N LEU A 187 13.89 -14.55 -4.37
CA LEU A 187 12.91 -14.92 -5.40
C LEU A 187 12.60 -16.42 -5.46
N ASN A 188 13.20 -17.22 -4.58
CA ASN A 188 12.91 -18.64 -4.52
C ASN A 188 11.64 -18.88 -3.66
N PHE A 189 10.55 -19.26 -4.31
CA PHE A 189 9.23 -19.55 -3.72
C PHE A 189 8.93 -21.05 -3.62
N ASP A 190 9.88 -21.93 -3.98
CA ASP A 190 9.69 -23.38 -3.91
C ASP A 190 9.57 -23.80 -2.42
N PHE A 191 8.55 -24.58 -2.14
CA PHE A 191 8.22 -25.14 -0.82
C PHE A 191 8.45 -26.64 -0.80
#